data_26f24659937cb55782acca5c7a27643d
#
_entry.id   26f24659937cb55782acca5c7a27643d
#
_cell.length_a   1.000
_cell.length_b   1.000
_cell.length_c   1.000
_cell.angle_alpha   90.00
_cell.angle_beta   90.00
_cell.angle_gamma   90.00
#
_symmetry.space_group_name_H-M   'P 1'
#
loop_
_entity.id
_entity.type
_entity.pdbx_description
1 polymer ?
#
loop_
_entity_poly.entity_id
_entity_poly.type
_entity_poly.pdbx_seq_one_letter_code
_entity_poly.pdbx_strand_id
1 'polypeptide(L)'
;MTSRSQKLRNKTTLSVAIIWIGSLWLSISANTQPLLQGLVAQELFVEPHSTDSCSISMTEVSYPYTQLSAALFHPTQKNKLPPMTQTLQVICSVTVSQMTMEVVSDTQASSVTDADPTHFGLGHVNGQGSLGYYQVKLDEAKIGSDAVQLYHTADENAVGTLQSSLFLQSSGYQGWAKEGGSPASGQQFSVNMTVLPTLSSLKETHGPLVDGANLNGELVLRFPFSI
;
A
#
# COMPACT_ATOMS: atom_id res chain seq x y z
N MET A 1 -39.51 -24.75 17.41
CA MET A 1 -38.79 -25.10 16.16
C MET A 1 -38.71 -23.83 15.31
N THR A 2 -37.67 -23.09 15.44
CA THR A 2 -37.42 -21.86 14.68
C THR A 2 -36.14 -22.08 13.87
N SER A 3 -36.33 -22.31 12.57
CA SER A 3 -35.26 -22.43 11.59
C SER A 3 -34.60 -21.05 11.38
N ARG A 4 -33.35 -20.88 11.84
CA ARG A 4 -32.49 -19.75 11.45
C ARG A 4 -31.92 -20.04 10.08
N SER A 5 -32.43 -19.36 9.07
CA SER A 5 -31.78 -19.26 7.76
C SER A 5 -30.48 -18.50 7.91
N GLN A 6 -29.36 -19.19 7.84
CA GLN A 6 -28.03 -18.55 7.69
C GLN A 6 -27.90 -18.06 6.26
N LYS A 7 -27.94 -16.74 6.08
CA LYS A 7 -27.63 -16.09 4.82
C LYS A 7 -26.11 -16.17 4.63
N LEU A 8 -25.64 -17.09 3.81
CA LEU A 8 -24.24 -17.16 3.37
C LEU A 8 -23.94 -15.87 2.60
N ARG A 9 -23.16 -14.98 3.22
CA ARG A 9 -22.57 -13.83 2.53
C ARG A 9 -21.38 -14.35 1.73
N ASN A 10 -21.48 -14.35 0.41
CA ASN A 10 -20.33 -14.57 -0.47
C ASN A 10 -19.35 -13.42 -0.30
N LYS A 11 -18.23 -13.71 0.31
CA LYS A 11 -17.10 -12.77 0.42
C LYS A 11 -16.11 -13.09 -0.68
N THR A 12 -15.93 -12.16 -1.59
CA THR A 12 -14.89 -12.25 -2.62
C THR A 12 -13.71 -11.36 -2.19
N THR A 13 -12.53 -11.90 -2.19
CA THR A 13 -11.29 -11.18 -1.85
C THR A 13 -10.42 -11.06 -3.08
N LEU A 14 -9.98 -9.85 -3.39
CA LEU A 14 -9.02 -9.57 -4.45
C LEU A 14 -7.64 -9.38 -3.82
N SER A 15 -6.67 -10.20 -4.25
CA SER A 15 -5.30 -10.09 -3.78
C SER A 15 -4.44 -9.38 -4.83
N VAL A 16 -3.77 -8.31 -4.45
CA VAL A 16 -2.82 -7.59 -5.30
C VAL A 16 -1.42 -7.85 -4.75
N ALA A 17 -0.63 -8.57 -5.53
CA ALA A 17 0.79 -8.74 -5.24
C ALA A 17 1.59 -7.79 -6.13
N ILE A 18 2.31 -6.84 -5.55
CA ILE A 18 3.27 -6.02 -6.27
C ILE A 18 4.61 -6.76 -6.22
N ILE A 19 4.95 -7.45 -7.31
CA ILE A 19 6.21 -8.20 -7.40
C ILE A 19 7.29 -7.29 -7.97
N TRP A 20 8.32 -7.02 -7.18
CA TRP A 20 9.58 -6.47 -7.68
C TRP A 20 10.48 -7.60 -8.15
N ILE A 21 10.81 -7.61 -9.44
CA ILE A 21 11.76 -8.58 -10.00
C ILE A 21 13.17 -8.02 -9.81
N GLY A 22 13.90 -8.62 -8.88
CA GLY A 22 15.33 -8.41 -8.72
C GLY A 22 16.09 -8.87 -9.96
N SER A 23 17.01 -8.05 -10.44
CA SER A 23 17.81 -8.24 -11.63
C SER A 23 18.68 -9.49 -11.57
N LEU A 24 18.39 -10.46 -12.45
CA LEU A 24 19.33 -11.52 -12.80
C LEU A 24 20.35 -10.94 -13.80
N TRP A 25 21.63 -10.94 -13.41
CA TRP A 25 22.74 -10.63 -14.32
C TRP A 25 22.98 -11.81 -15.27
N LEU A 26 22.61 -11.66 -16.52
CA LEU A 26 23.08 -12.48 -17.61
C LEU A 26 23.86 -11.58 -18.58
N SER A 27 25.17 -11.76 -18.60
CA SER A 27 26.06 -11.12 -19.55
C SER A 27 25.84 -11.71 -20.95
N ILE A 28 25.34 -10.91 -21.88
CA ILE A 28 25.40 -11.21 -23.32
C ILE A 28 25.79 -9.94 -24.07
N SER A 29 26.79 -10.12 -24.95
CA SER A 29 27.50 -9.13 -25.72
C SER A 29 26.66 -8.27 -26.65
N ALA A 30 27.17 -7.07 -26.84
CA ALA A 30 26.87 -6.00 -27.77
C ALA A 30 26.00 -6.31 -29.01
N ASN A 31 24.90 -5.57 -29.15
CA ASN A 31 24.55 -4.90 -30.40
C ASN A 31 23.70 -3.66 -30.08
N THR A 32 24.19 -2.53 -30.57
CA THR A 32 23.65 -1.18 -30.38
C THR A 32 22.34 -0.98 -31.13
N GLN A 33 21.23 -0.75 -30.43
CA GLN A 33 20.14 0.12 -30.87
C GLN A 33 19.40 0.70 -29.68
N PRO A 34 19.11 2.01 -29.62
CA PRO A 34 18.35 2.61 -28.54
C PRO A 34 16.86 2.37 -28.77
N LEU A 35 16.31 1.36 -28.13
CA LEU A 35 14.89 1.22 -27.98
C LEU A 35 14.47 1.85 -26.65
N LEU A 36 13.86 3.02 -26.76
CA LEU A 36 12.97 3.56 -25.75
C LEU A 36 11.83 2.55 -25.53
N GLN A 37 12.04 1.57 -24.67
CA GLN A 37 10.95 0.76 -24.17
C GLN A 37 10.39 1.47 -22.94
N GLY A 38 9.28 2.19 -23.17
CA GLY A 38 8.42 2.62 -22.09
C GLY A 38 8.01 1.41 -21.26
N LEU A 39 8.16 1.50 -19.95
CA LEU A 39 7.56 0.56 -19.01
C LEU A 39 6.05 0.57 -19.23
N VAL A 40 5.57 -0.43 -19.95
CA VAL A 40 4.16 -0.71 -20.08
C VAL A 40 3.67 -1.14 -18.72
N ALA A 41 2.72 -0.39 -18.14
CA ALA A 41 1.99 -0.83 -16.97
C ALA A 41 1.46 -2.25 -17.25
N GLN A 42 1.93 -3.25 -16.52
CA GLN A 42 1.36 -4.58 -16.59
C GLN A 42 -0.01 -4.52 -15.93
N GLU A 43 -1.05 -4.52 -16.74
CA GLU A 43 -2.40 -4.81 -16.27
C GLU A 43 -2.40 -6.23 -15.69
N LEU A 44 -2.62 -6.30 -14.38
CA LEU A 44 -2.79 -7.56 -13.69
C LEU A 44 -4.15 -8.15 -14.08
N PHE A 45 -4.17 -9.07 -15.04
CA PHE A 45 -5.36 -9.84 -15.37
C PHE A 45 -5.63 -10.85 -14.27
N VAL A 46 -6.71 -10.63 -13.50
CA VAL A 46 -7.29 -11.65 -12.62
C VAL A 46 -8.28 -12.46 -13.47
N GLU A 47 -8.10 -13.79 -13.52
CA GLU A 47 -9.04 -14.66 -14.22
C GLU A 47 -10.47 -14.53 -13.66
N PRO A 48 -11.49 -14.32 -14.50
CA PRO A 48 -12.86 -14.11 -14.06
C PRO A 48 -13.54 -15.44 -13.70
N HIS A 49 -13.66 -15.74 -12.42
CA HIS A 49 -14.53 -16.82 -11.95
C HIS A 49 -15.83 -16.30 -11.28
N SER A 50 -16.09 -14.99 -11.34
CA SER A 50 -17.39 -14.40 -11.04
C SER A 50 -17.67 -13.25 -12.01
N THR A 51 -18.91 -13.06 -12.39
CA THR A 51 -19.38 -11.90 -13.17
C THR A 51 -19.17 -10.58 -12.45
N ASP A 52 -18.92 -10.64 -11.14
CA ASP A 52 -18.75 -9.49 -10.26
C ASP A 52 -17.27 -9.34 -9.90
N SER A 53 -16.61 -8.38 -10.54
CA SER A 53 -15.18 -8.12 -10.39
C SER A 53 -14.90 -6.66 -10.12
N CYS A 54 -13.84 -6.41 -9.36
CA CYS A 54 -13.27 -5.07 -9.18
C CYS A 54 -11.85 -5.04 -9.78
N SER A 55 -11.53 -3.95 -10.46
CA SER A 55 -10.18 -3.65 -10.95
C SER A 55 -9.56 -2.56 -10.10
N ILE A 56 -8.24 -2.66 -9.90
CA ILE A 56 -7.47 -1.70 -9.11
C ILE A 56 -6.49 -1.00 -10.03
N SER A 57 -6.42 0.31 -9.93
CA SER A 57 -5.42 1.13 -10.62
C SER A 57 -4.81 2.18 -9.69
N MET A 58 -3.56 2.53 -9.95
CA MET A 58 -2.86 3.64 -9.33
C MET A 58 -2.23 4.50 -10.42
N THR A 59 -2.04 5.79 -10.17
CA THR A 59 -1.36 6.69 -11.12
C THR A 59 0.05 6.22 -11.44
N GLU A 60 0.75 5.71 -10.44
CA GLU A 60 2.01 4.96 -10.58
C GLU A 60 2.04 3.84 -9.53
N VAL A 61 2.72 2.73 -9.84
CA VAL A 61 2.82 1.58 -8.92
C VAL A 61 4.00 1.72 -7.97
N SER A 62 4.88 2.72 -8.18
CA SER A 62 6.09 2.90 -7.40
C SER A 62 6.28 4.34 -6.92
N TYR A 63 6.99 4.46 -5.80
CA TYR A 63 7.46 5.72 -5.24
C TYR A 63 9.00 5.74 -5.38
N PRO A 64 9.57 6.48 -6.35
CA PRO A 64 10.98 6.35 -6.73
C PRO A 64 11.93 7.05 -5.74
N TYR A 65 12.16 6.45 -4.58
CA TYR A 65 13.21 6.85 -3.63
C TYR A 65 14.47 6.00 -3.83
N THR A 66 15.16 6.19 -4.96
CA THR A 66 16.34 5.41 -5.33
C THR A 66 17.64 6.21 -5.19
N GLN A 67 18.76 5.50 -5.00
CA GLN A 67 20.12 6.07 -4.96
C GLN A 67 20.27 7.22 -3.96
N LEU A 68 19.78 7.04 -2.75
CA LEU A 68 19.90 8.05 -1.71
C LEU A 68 21.35 8.23 -1.30
N SER A 69 21.82 9.49 -1.31
CA SER A 69 23.13 9.83 -0.82
C SER A 69 23.27 9.53 0.68
N ALA A 70 24.42 9.01 1.09
CA ALA A 70 24.75 8.83 2.52
C ALA A 70 24.62 10.14 3.33
N ALA A 71 24.77 11.30 2.69
CA ALA A 71 24.63 12.61 3.33
C ALA A 71 23.19 12.90 3.84
N LEU A 72 22.19 12.17 3.36
CA LEU A 72 20.82 12.28 3.87
C LEU A 72 20.62 11.60 5.23
N PHE A 73 21.55 10.75 5.64
CA PHE A 73 21.51 10.06 6.92
C PHE A 73 22.26 10.85 7.99
N HIS A 74 21.52 11.42 8.92
CA HIS A 74 22.13 12.17 10.01
C HIS A 74 22.80 11.22 11.03
N PRO A 75 23.91 11.59 11.67
CA PRO A 75 24.63 10.71 12.61
C PRO A 75 23.77 10.13 13.74
N THR A 76 22.85 10.92 14.31
CA THR A 76 22.09 10.57 15.52
C THR A 76 20.58 10.83 15.45
N GLN A 77 20.10 11.44 14.37
CA GLN A 77 18.69 11.80 14.21
C GLN A 77 18.09 11.15 12.98
N LYS A 78 16.81 10.81 13.05
CA LYS A 78 16.03 10.38 11.89
C LYS A 78 15.79 11.57 10.94
N ASN A 79 15.75 11.32 9.64
CA ASN A 79 15.56 12.35 8.62
C ASN A 79 14.33 12.01 7.76
N LYS A 80 13.36 12.94 7.67
CA LYS A 80 12.17 12.78 6.84
C LYS A 80 12.50 13.17 5.40
N LEU A 81 12.12 12.32 4.45
CA LEU A 81 12.19 12.64 3.03
C LEU A 81 10.91 13.38 2.58
N PRO A 82 10.96 14.08 1.44
CA PRO A 82 9.77 14.69 0.85
C PRO A 82 8.68 13.63 0.62
N PRO A 83 7.41 13.92 0.95
CA PRO A 83 6.32 13.00 0.71
C PRO A 83 6.01 12.89 -0.79
N MET A 84 5.45 11.75 -1.20
CA MET A 84 4.94 11.53 -2.55
C MET A 84 3.52 10.97 -2.47
N THR A 85 2.61 11.51 -3.28
CA THR A 85 1.19 11.15 -3.29
C THR A 85 0.82 10.48 -4.60
N GLN A 86 0.06 9.39 -4.52
CA GLN A 86 -0.55 8.68 -5.64
C GLN A 86 -2.04 8.49 -5.35
N THR A 87 -2.88 8.48 -6.38
CA THR A 87 -4.29 8.17 -6.22
C THR A 87 -4.54 6.70 -6.54
N LEU A 88 -5.05 5.99 -5.55
CA LEU A 88 -5.58 4.63 -5.72
C LEU A 88 -7.02 4.72 -6.17
N GLN A 89 -7.39 3.92 -7.18
CA GLN A 89 -8.77 3.75 -7.63
C GLN A 89 -9.14 2.27 -7.66
N VAL A 90 -10.34 1.97 -7.21
CA VAL A 90 -10.96 0.64 -7.33
C VAL A 90 -12.27 0.80 -8.08
N ILE A 91 -12.41 0.11 -9.22
CA ILE A 91 -13.59 0.17 -10.07
C ILE A 91 -14.22 -1.22 -10.13
N CYS A 92 -15.49 -1.33 -9.75
CA CYS A 92 -16.24 -2.57 -9.71
C CYS A 92 -17.30 -2.61 -10.82
N SER A 93 -17.53 -3.81 -11.38
CA SER A 93 -18.56 -4.04 -12.40
C SER A 93 -19.98 -3.90 -11.88
N VAL A 94 -20.17 -4.11 -10.56
CA VAL A 94 -21.45 -3.97 -9.85
C VAL A 94 -21.28 -3.05 -8.65
N THR A 95 -22.40 -2.55 -8.14
CA THR A 95 -22.41 -1.81 -6.88
C THR A 95 -22.07 -2.73 -5.74
N VAL A 96 -21.01 -2.42 -5.00
CA VAL A 96 -20.63 -3.12 -3.76
C VAL A 96 -21.19 -2.36 -2.56
N SER A 97 -21.63 -3.11 -1.55
CA SER A 97 -22.23 -2.54 -0.34
C SER A 97 -21.19 -2.05 0.67
N GLN A 98 -19.98 -2.59 0.57
CA GLN A 98 -18.83 -2.25 1.43
C GLN A 98 -17.54 -2.57 0.68
N MET A 99 -16.57 -1.68 0.76
CA MET A 99 -15.19 -1.89 0.34
C MET A 99 -14.26 -1.58 1.50
N THR A 100 -13.29 -2.47 1.74
CA THR A 100 -12.22 -2.26 2.71
C THR A 100 -10.86 -2.55 2.08
N MET A 101 -9.81 -2.09 2.72
CA MET A 101 -8.42 -2.35 2.38
C MET A 101 -7.72 -2.87 3.63
N GLU A 102 -6.87 -3.88 3.48
CA GLU A 102 -6.01 -4.39 4.54
C GLU A 102 -4.58 -4.58 4.04
N VAL A 103 -3.63 -4.50 4.95
CA VAL A 103 -2.23 -4.88 4.71
C VAL A 103 -2.09 -6.38 4.95
N VAL A 104 -1.75 -7.13 3.90
CA VAL A 104 -1.49 -8.58 3.98
C VAL A 104 -0.06 -8.84 4.44
N SER A 105 0.89 -8.07 3.92
CA SER A 105 2.29 -8.16 4.33
C SER A 105 3.06 -6.87 4.06
N ASP A 106 4.04 -6.62 4.92
CA ASP A 106 5.17 -5.72 4.70
C ASP A 106 6.41 -6.59 4.53
N THR A 107 7.00 -6.59 3.35
CA THR A 107 8.16 -7.44 3.04
C THR A 107 9.41 -7.05 3.83
N GLN A 108 9.44 -5.82 4.33
CA GLN A 108 10.55 -5.26 5.10
C GLN A 108 10.20 -4.99 6.59
N ALA A 109 9.11 -5.60 7.11
CA ALA A 109 8.67 -5.40 8.48
C ALA A 109 9.77 -5.61 9.53
N SER A 110 10.69 -6.56 9.28
CA SER A 110 11.82 -6.83 10.18
C SER A 110 12.83 -5.67 10.31
N SER A 111 12.80 -4.70 9.39
CA SER A 111 13.66 -3.51 9.45
C SER A 111 13.08 -2.37 10.30
N VAL A 112 11.82 -2.47 10.72
CA VAL A 112 11.18 -1.51 11.64
C VAL A 112 11.67 -1.78 13.06
N THR A 113 12.10 -0.74 13.75
CA THR A 113 12.72 -0.84 15.08
C THR A 113 11.78 -0.48 16.22
N ASP A 114 10.56 -0.10 15.94
CA ASP A 114 9.52 0.22 16.92
C ASP A 114 8.23 -0.60 16.67
N ALA A 115 7.26 -0.47 17.57
CA ALA A 115 6.02 -1.22 17.55
C ALA A 115 4.83 -0.38 17.03
N ASP A 116 5.07 0.74 16.33
CA ASP A 116 4.00 1.55 15.77
C ASP A 116 3.34 0.81 14.58
N PRO A 117 2.03 0.50 14.64
CA PRO A 117 1.36 -0.24 13.59
C PRO A 117 1.25 0.53 12.26
N THR A 118 1.60 1.81 12.24
CA THR A 118 1.61 2.65 11.02
C THR A 118 2.99 2.72 10.36
N HIS A 119 4.01 2.08 10.95
CA HIS A 119 5.36 2.07 10.43
C HIS A 119 5.61 0.82 9.58
N PHE A 120 6.04 1.02 8.34
CA PHE A 120 6.38 -0.02 7.37
C PHE A 120 7.87 0.06 7.02
N GLY A 121 8.51 -1.08 6.82
CA GLY A 121 9.96 -1.16 6.68
C GLY A 121 10.50 -0.60 5.37
N LEU A 122 11.65 0.05 5.42
CA LEU A 122 12.41 0.52 4.25
C LEU A 122 13.57 -0.41 3.85
N GLY A 123 13.78 -1.48 4.62
CA GLY A 123 14.80 -2.48 4.37
C GLY A 123 16.02 -2.36 5.27
N HIS A 124 16.92 -3.31 5.07
CA HIS A 124 18.15 -3.43 5.84
C HIS A 124 19.37 -2.96 5.06
N VAL A 125 20.40 -2.55 5.80
CA VAL A 125 21.74 -2.24 5.30
C VAL A 125 22.79 -2.77 6.29
N ASN A 126 24.02 -2.98 5.84
CA ASN A 126 25.11 -3.49 6.69
C ASN A 126 24.71 -4.72 7.52
N GLY A 127 23.97 -5.65 6.93
CA GLY A 127 23.46 -6.86 7.55
C GLY A 127 22.14 -6.62 8.31
N GLN A 128 22.19 -6.08 9.54
CA GLN A 128 21.02 -5.88 10.41
C GLN A 128 20.68 -4.40 10.64
N GLY A 129 21.39 -3.47 10.02
CA GLY A 129 21.12 -2.05 10.16
C GLY A 129 19.80 -1.68 9.47
N SER A 130 19.00 -0.81 10.10
CA SER A 130 17.72 -0.33 9.57
C SER A 130 17.94 0.89 8.67
N LEU A 131 17.33 0.90 7.49
CA LEU A 131 17.27 2.08 6.63
C LEU A 131 16.21 3.09 7.09
N GLY A 132 15.26 2.64 7.90
CA GLY A 132 14.16 3.46 8.39
C GLY A 132 12.80 2.82 8.16
N TYR A 133 11.78 3.65 8.18
CA TYR A 133 10.40 3.26 7.95
C TYR A 133 9.68 4.29 7.07
N TYR A 134 8.52 3.92 6.55
CA TYR A 134 7.60 4.85 5.95
C TYR A 134 6.19 4.67 6.53
N GLN A 135 5.42 5.74 6.46
CA GLN A 135 4.00 5.73 6.76
C GLN A 135 3.22 6.00 5.47
N VAL A 136 2.01 5.50 5.40
CA VAL A 136 1.09 5.77 4.29
C VAL A 136 -0.11 6.50 4.86
N LYS A 137 -0.23 7.79 4.54
CA LYS A 137 -1.42 8.57 4.88
C LYS A 137 -2.46 8.39 3.78
N LEU A 138 -3.69 8.12 4.20
CA LEU A 138 -4.87 8.05 3.35
C LEU A 138 -5.70 9.31 3.56
N ASP A 139 -6.08 9.99 2.48
CA ASP A 139 -6.98 11.15 2.51
C ASP A 139 -7.74 11.33 1.18
N GLU A 140 -8.59 12.34 1.11
CA GLU A 140 -9.42 12.65 -0.05
C GLU A 140 -10.22 11.45 -0.59
N ALA A 141 -10.77 10.65 0.31
CA ALA A 141 -11.56 9.47 -0.03
C ALA A 141 -12.86 9.87 -0.75
N LYS A 142 -13.18 9.16 -1.85
CA LYS A 142 -14.38 9.42 -2.65
C LYS A 142 -15.05 8.12 -3.09
N ILE A 143 -16.36 8.24 -3.39
CA ILE A 143 -17.12 7.24 -4.13
C ILE A 143 -17.75 7.95 -5.33
N GLY A 144 -17.32 7.59 -6.54
CA GLY A 144 -17.58 8.40 -7.72
C GLY A 144 -17.01 9.79 -7.55
N SER A 145 -17.90 10.82 -7.54
CA SER A 145 -17.55 12.22 -7.29
C SER A 145 -17.71 12.64 -5.82
N ASP A 146 -18.40 11.84 -5.02
CA ASP A 146 -18.84 12.23 -3.68
C ASP A 146 -17.72 11.98 -2.66
N ALA A 147 -17.37 13.02 -1.90
CA ALA A 147 -16.43 12.89 -0.80
C ALA A 147 -17.05 12.05 0.34
N VAL A 148 -16.26 11.16 0.89
CA VAL A 148 -16.65 10.28 2.00
C VAL A 148 -15.56 10.29 3.07
N GLN A 149 -15.84 9.67 4.21
CA GLN A 149 -14.86 9.55 5.29
C GLN A 149 -14.20 8.17 5.25
N LEU A 150 -13.05 8.09 5.90
CA LEU A 150 -12.32 6.85 6.12
C LEU A 150 -12.55 6.38 7.56
N TYR A 151 -12.36 5.09 7.78
CA TYR A 151 -12.32 4.51 9.13
C TYR A 151 -11.28 3.40 9.20
N HIS A 152 -10.83 3.10 10.40
CA HIS A 152 -10.06 1.90 10.73
C HIS A 152 -10.84 1.06 11.74
N THR A 153 -10.79 -0.26 11.59
CA THR A 153 -11.45 -1.22 12.49
C THR A 153 -10.69 -2.55 12.53
N ALA A 154 -10.77 -3.25 13.65
CA ALA A 154 -10.26 -4.62 13.76
C ALA A 154 -11.26 -5.68 13.21
N ASP A 155 -12.54 -5.34 13.10
CA ASP A 155 -13.61 -6.22 12.60
C ASP A 155 -14.04 -5.76 11.21
N GLU A 156 -13.88 -6.62 10.20
CA GLU A 156 -14.26 -6.37 8.80
C GLU A 156 -15.72 -5.95 8.63
N ASN A 157 -16.61 -6.36 9.52
CA ASN A 157 -18.04 -6.07 9.43
C ASN A 157 -18.48 -4.83 10.24
N ALA A 158 -17.53 -4.17 10.91
CA ALA A 158 -17.79 -2.98 11.71
C ALA A 158 -17.20 -1.73 11.05
N VAL A 159 -17.84 -0.59 11.27
CA VAL A 159 -17.30 0.72 10.93
C VAL A 159 -16.68 1.33 12.18
N GLY A 160 -15.43 1.71 12.10
CA GLY A 160 -14.74 2.38 13.19
C GLY A 160 -15.04 3.89 13.25
N THR A 161 -14.23 4.62 13.97
CA THR A 161 -14.32 6.09 14.07
C THR A 161 -14.03 6.73 12.72
N LEU A 162 -14.95 7.60 12.27
CA LEU A 162 -14.83 8.29 11.00
C LEU A 162 -13.79 9.41 11.05
N GLN A 163 -12.99 9.51 10.00
CA GLN A 163 -11.92 10.48 9.86
C GLN A 163 -11.81 10.95 8.41
N SER A 164 -11.45 12.21 8.19
CA SER A 164 -11.16 12.73 6.85
C SER A 164 -9.80 12.26 6.32
N SER A 165 -8.91 11.85 7.21
CA SER A 165 -7.64 11.22 6.89
C SER A 165 -7.20 10.29 8.00
N LEU A 166 -6.47 9.22 7.66
CA LEU A 166 -5.87 8.31 8.63
C LEU A 166 -4.55 7.76 8.09
N PHE A 167 -3.74 7.17 8.97
CA PHE A 167 -2.60 6.37 8.55
C PHE A 167 -3.01 4.91 8.35
N LEU A 168 -2.54 4.33 7.26
CA LEU A 168 -2.65 2.89 7.02
C LEU A 168 -1.99 2.14 8.18
N GLN A 169 -2.64 1.07 8.64
CA GLN A 169 -2.13 0.24 9.74
C GLN A 169 -1.81 -1.17 9.24
N SER A 170 -0.81 -1.78 9.84
CA SER A 170 -0.33 -3.14 9.52
C SER A 170 -1.32 -4.24 9.90
N SER A 171 -2.40 -3.91 10.62
CA SER A 171 -3.46 -4.83 11.01
C SER A 171 -4.83 -4.19 10.91
N GLY A 172 -5.87 -5.01 10.83
CA GLY A 172 -7.26 -4.54 10.69
C GLY A 172 -7.57 -4.03 9.28
N TYR A 173 -8.70 -3.37 9.16
CA TYR A 173 -9.32 -2.96 7.91
C TYR A 173 -9.49 -1.45 7.87
N GLN A 174 -9.15 -0.83 6.76
CA GLN A 174 -9.45 0.56 6.45
C GLN A 174 -10.56 0.58 5.40
N GLY A 175 -11.58 1.40 5.60
CA GLY A 175 -12.72 1.43 4.69
C GLY A 175 -13.26 2.82 4.43
N TRP A 176 -14.16 2.88 3.47
CA TRP A 176 -14.90 4.09 3.08
C TRP A 176 -16.27 4.08 3.77
N ALA A 177 -16.63 5.18 4.42
CA ALA A 177 -17.92 5.32 5.10
C ALA A 177 -18.60 6.64 4.75
N LYS A 178 -19.94 6.59 4.72
CA LYS A 178 -20.76 7.80 4.61
C LYS A 178 -20.83 8.51 5.94
N GLU A 179 -21.12 9.80 5.88
CA GLU A 179 -21.51 10.56 7.05
C GLU A 179 -22.68 9.86 7.75
N GLY A 180 -22.55 9.63 9.05
CA GLY A 180 -23.53 8.81 9.82
C GLY A 180 -23.07 7.38 10.14
N GLY A 181 -21.86 6.96 9.69
CA GLY A 181 -21.21 5.73 10.17
C GLY A 181 -21.67 4.43 9.50
N SER A 182 -22.28 4.50 8.32
CA SER A 182 -22.53 3.30 7.51
C SER A 182 -21.41 3.10 6.48
N PRO A 183 -21.10 1.84 6.12
CA PRO A 183 -20.18 1.58 5.00
C PRO A 183 -20.67 2.32 3.76
N ALA A 184 -19.74 2.86 3.00
CA ALA A 184 -20.07 3.55 1.77
C ALA A 184 -20.25 2.53 0.64
N SER A 185 -21.35 2.62 -0.09
CA SER A 185 -21.74 1.73 -1.18
C SER A 185 -21.52 2.43 -2.53
N GLY A 186 -20.96 1.73 -3.51
CA GLY A 186 -20.72 2.27 -4.84
C GLY A 186 -19.99 1.32 -5.77
N GLN A 187 -19.63 1.84 -6.95
CA GLN A 187 -18.85 1.10 -7.96
C GLN A 187 -17.43 1.65 -8.14
N GLN A 188 -17.19 2.91 -7.77
CA GLN A 188 -15.89 3.56 -7.94
C GLN A 188 -15.45 4.13 -6.59
N PHE A 189 -14.35 3.62 -6.08
CA PHE A 189 -13.73 4.06 -4.84
C PHE A 189 -12.38 4.68 -5.16
N SER A 190 -12.06 5.80 -4.53
CA SER A 190 -10.73 6.38 -4.65
C SER A 190 -10.25 6.93 -3.33
N VAL A 191 -8.93 7.00 -3.19
CA VAL A 191 -8.24 7.58 -2.04
C VAL A 191 -6.85 8.02 -2.45
N ASN A 192 -6.38 9.15 -1.97
CA ASN A 192 -4.99 9.53 -2.08
C ASN A 192 -4.16 8.75 -1.05
N MET A 193 -3.05 8.19 -1.52
CA MET A 193 -2.06 7.48 -0.71
C MET A 193 -0.77 8.30 -0.73
N THR A 194 -0.44 8.94 0.40
CA THR A 194 0.79 9.72 0.55
C THR A 194 1.80 8.93 1.36
N VAL A 195 2.91 8.56 0.72
CA VAL A 195 4.04 7.90 1.38
C VAL A 195 4.93 8.94 2.02
N LEU A 196 5.25 8.75 3.31
CA LEU A 196 6.09 9.63 4.13
C LEU A 196 7.29 8.84 4.67
N PRO A 197 8.40 8.76 3.94
CA PRO A 197 9.57 8.03 4.40
C PRO A 197 10.34 8.80 5.46
N THR A 198 10.86 8.05 6.43
CA THR A 198 11.74 8.53 7.49
C THR A 198 12.98 7.66 7.56
N LEU A 199 14.13 8.22 7.19
CA LEU A 199 15.41 7.54 7.25
C LEU A 199 15.88 7.38 8.69
N SER A 200 16.48 6.25 8.99
CA SER A 200 17.19 6.00 10.24
C SER A 200 18.41 6.91 10.39
N SER A 201 18.91 7.02 11.62
CA SER A 201 20.22 7.63 11.86
C SER A 201 21.36 6.69 11.43
N LEU A 202 22.55 7.22 11.15
CA LEU A 202 23.75 6.40 10.87
C LEU A 202 24.10 5.44 12.02
N LYS A 203 23.68 5.73 13.24
CA LYS A 203 23.83 4.82 14.37
C LYS A 203 22.98 3.54 14.18
N GLU A 204 21.80 3.67 13.63
CA GLU A 204 20.87 2.56 13.40
C GLU A 204 21.18 1.76 12.13
N THR A 205 21.99 2.31 11.21
CA THR A 205 22.45 1.60 9.99
C THR A 205 23.58 0.61 10.26
N HIS A 206 24.12 0.53 11.46
CA HIS A 206 25.20 -0.38 11.89
C HIS A 206 26.49 -0.26 11.04
N GLY A 207 26.75 0.87 10.45
CA GLY A 207 27.96 1.12 9.65
C GLY A 207 27.78 2.22 8.61
N PRO A 208 28.85 2.58 7.90
CA PRO A 208 28.80 3.62 6.87
C PRO A 208 28.00 3.14 5.64
N LEU A 209 27.36 4.08 4.97
CA LEU A 209 26.71 3.87 3.68
C LEU A 209 27.66 4.28 2.55
N VAL A 210 28.54 3.38 2.13
CA VAL A 210 29.63 3.69 1.19
C VAL A 210 29.08 4.03 -0.20
N ASP A 211 28.07 3.27 -0.66
CA ASP A 211 27.48 3.39 -2.00
C ASP A 211 26.08 4.05 -1.96
N GLY A 212 25.75 4.74 -0.88
CA GLY A 212 24.40 5.26 -0.65
C GLY A 212 23.43 4.17 -0.20
N ALA A 213 22.13 4.42 -0.39
CA ALA A 213 21.08 3.48 -0.01
C ALA A 213 19.97 3.41 -1.06
N ASN A 214 19.41 2.22 -1.25
CA ASN A 214 18.17 2.00 -1.98
C ASN A 214 17.08 1.59 -0.99
N LEU A 215 15.96 2.28 -1.02
CA LEU A 215 14.81 1.92 -0.20
C LEU A 215 14.02 0.81 -0.90
N ASN A 216 13.69 -0.25 -0.16
CA ASN A 216 13.06 -1.46 -0.69
C ASN A 216 11.72 -1.74 0.01
N GLY A 217 11.04 -0.70 0.51
CA GLY A 217 9.72 -0.86 1.14
C GLY A 217 8.69 -1.39 0.14
N GLU A 218 7.96 -2.42 0.53
CA GLU A 218 6.92 -3.04 -0.27
C GLU A 218 5.77 -3.52 0.61
N LEU A 219 4.54 -3.11 0.25
CA LEU A 219 3.31 -3.59 0.89
C LEU A 219 2.49 -4.41 -0.08
N VAL A 220 1.92 -5.50 0.43
CA VAL A 220 0.86 -6.24 -0.24
C VAL A 220 -0.47 -5.84 0.37
N LEU A 221 -1.35 -5.27 -0.45
CA LEU A 221 -2.69 -4.84 -0.05
C LEU A 221 -3.74 -5.81 -0.60
N ARG A 222 -4.78 -6.06 0.18
CA ARG A 222 -5.97 -6.78 -0.23
C ARG A 222 -7.19 -5.87 -0.07
N PHE A 223 -8.17 -6.02 -0.96
CA PHE A 223 -9.39 -5.22 -0.99
C PHE A 223 -10.62 -6.12 -0.83
N PRO A 224 -10.99 -6.50 0.39
CA PRO A 224 -12.22 -7.20 0.65
C PRO A 224 -13.44 -6.33 0.33
N PHE A 225 -14.45 -6.92 -0.32
CA PHE A 225 -15.70 -6.24 -0.61
C PHE A 225 -16.91 -7.15 -0.41
N SER A 226 -18.07 -6.55 -0.21
CA SER A 226 -19.37 -7.23 -0.11
C SER A 226 -20.35 -6.66 -1.13
N ILE A 227 -21.19 -7.49 -1.73
CA ILE A 227 -22.24 -7.15 -2.68
C ILE A 227 -23.58 -7.09 -1.96
#